data_2af628ed4902b30547c7a06d4147e1ab
#
_entry.id   2af628ed4902b30547c7a06d4147e1ab
#
_cell.length_a   1.000
_cell.length_b   1.000
_cell.length_c   1.000
_cell.angle_alpha   90.00
_cell.angle_beta   90.00
_cell.angle_gamma   90.00
#
_symmetry.space_group_name_H-M   'P 1'
#
loop_
_entity.id
_entity.type
_entity.pdbx_description
1 polymer ?
#
loop_
_entity_poly.entity_id
_entity_poly.type
_entity_poly.pdbx_seq_one_letter_code
_entity_poly.pdbx_strand_id
1 'polypeptide(L)'
;QQAEADVVLVPGLWLSSPDQLQAPLQQLAPVVQALRALPRRTQVWSYCAGVVLAAASGRLRGQGATATWWLRAALEQQFAQVDWRFDEPLVAGPTATTAAGANGYLPLMLHALAARLPPQALNDLQELLMLPRPRTAHPAFAGHDLMTLADADLRRAMLWVQRRPATDLRLPALAQALGLSPRTLARRVQAHTGLTAALWMRRIKLRQASEALCDTPLPLKRIAEDLGFASEAGLHRAFRQATGQTPLAYRMAHGAR
;
A
#
# COMPACT_ATOMS: atom_id res chain seq x y z
N GLN A 1 20.07 30.13 -17.90
CA GLN A 1 20.77 29.03 -17.20
C GLN A 1 19.73 28.02 -16.79
N GLN A 2 19.70 26.84 -17.42
CA GLN A 2 18.92 25.71 -16.91
C GLN A 2 19.56 25.30 -15.58
N ALA A 3 18.81 25.40 -14.48
CA ALA A 3 19.27 24.89 -13.20
C ALA A 3 19.51 23.37 -13.35
N GLU A 4 20.73 22.93 -13.11
CA GLU A 4 21.05 21.50 -13.05
C GLU A 4 20.38 20.93 -11.78
N ALA A 5 19.37 20.11 -11.97
CA ALA A 5 18.68 19.44 -10.86
C ALA A 5 19.18 18.00 -10.74
N ASP A 6 19.52 17.57 -9.53
CA ASP A 6 19.85 16.18 -9.24
C ASP A 6 18.60 15.30 -9.28
N VAL A 7 17.46 15.85 -8.89
CA VAL A 7 16.16 15.16 -8.81
C VAL A 7 15.07 16.05 -9.40
N VAL A 8 14.22 15.46 -10.24
CA VAL A 8 12.97 16.05 -10.69
C VAL A 8 11.80 15.26 -10.11
N LEU A 9 10.98 15.91 -9.32
CA LEU A 9 9.79 15.29 -8.73
C LEU A 9 8.57 15.49 -9.62
N VAL A 10 7.94 14.39 -9.98
CA VAL A 10 6.67 14.34 -10.72
C VAL A 10 5.56 13.97 -9.72
N PRO A 11 4.70 14.92 -9.34
CA PRO A 11 3.64 14.67 -8.36
C PRO A 11 2.54 13.77 -8.91
N GLY A 12 1.69 13.29 -8.00
CA GLY A 12 0.47 12.57 -8.37
C GLY A 12 -0.47 13.44 -9.21
N LEU A 13 -1.12 12.79 -10.17
CA LEU A 13 -2.12 13.40 -11.03
C LEU A 13 -3.51 12.88 -10.65
N TRP A 14 -4.54 13.69 -10.85
CA TRP A 14 -5.91 13.23 -10.77
C TRP A 14 -6.29 12.54 -12.09
N LEU A 15 -6.69 11.27 -12.00
CA LEU A 15 -7.23 10.49 -13.11
C LEU A 15 -8.62 9.98 -12.72
N SER A 16 -9.61 10.22 -13.54
CA SER A 16 -11.00 9.84 -13.28
C SER A 16 -11.25 8.34 -13.52
N SER A 17 -10.46 7.70 -14.39
CA SER A 17 -10.58 6.28 -14.74
C SER A 17 -9.22 5.71 -15.18
N PRO A 18 -8.94 4.41 -14.89
CA PRO A 18 -7.75 3.73 -15.40
C PRO A 18 -7.63 3.74 -16.94
N ASP A 19 -8.78 3.71 -17.63
CA ASP A 19 -8.83 3.65 -19.09
C ASP A 19 -8.50 5.01 -19.75
N GLN A 20 -8.41 6.08 -18.98
CA GLN A 20 -8.20 7.44 -19.48
C GLN A 20 -6.74 7.89 -19.46
N LEU A 21 -5.75 6.98 -19.54
CA LEU A 21 -4.33 7.35 -19.56
C LEU A 21 -3.93 8.19 -20.78
N GLN A 22 -4.61 8.04 -21.89
CA GLN A 22 -4.26 8.70 -23.16
C GLN A 22 -4.47 10.23 -23.12
N ALA A 23 -5.60 10.68 -22.56
CA ALA A 23 -5.91 12.11 -22.51
C ALA A 23 -4.90 12.92 -21.69
N PRO A 24 -4.55 12.54 -20.43
CA PRO A 24 -3.47 13.19 -19.69
C PRO A 24 -2.11 13.12 -20.37
N LEU A 25 -1.77 12.00 -21.02
CA LEU A 25 -0.50 11.86 -21.74
C LEU A 25 -0.42 12.80 -22.94
N GLN A 26 -1.51 13.02 -23.66
CA GLN A 26 -1.58 13.99 -24.75
C GLN A 26 -1.49 15.43 -24.20
N GLN A 27 -2.24 15.75 -23.17
CA GLN A 27 -2.25 17.08 -22.57
C GLN A 27 -0.89 17.44 -21.95
N LEU A 28 -0.19 16.48 -21.36
CA LEU A 28 1.11 16.64 -20.70
C LEU A 28 2.28 16.16 -21.57
N ALA A 29 2.08 16.03 -22.88
CA ALA A 29 3.12 15.63 -23.82
C ALA A 29 4.40 16.49 -23.71
N PRO A 30 4.35 17.82 -23.50
CA PRO A 30 5.55 18.62 -23.29
C PRO A 30 6.31 18.20 -22.01
N VAL A 31 5.61 17.82 -20.93
CA VAL A 31 6.24 17.33 -19.69
C VAL A 31 6.91 15.98 -19.94
N VAL A 32 6.26 15.07 -20.65
CA VAL A 32 6.82 13.76 -21.02
C VAL A 32 8.10 13.94 -21.85
N GLN A 33 8.11 14.88 -22.81
CA GLN A 33 9.28 15.19 -23.62
C GLN A 33 10.41 15.80 -22.77
N ALA A 34 10.09 16.73 -21.87
CA ALA A 34 11.06 17.30 -20.94
C ALA A 34 11.71 16.24 -20.05
N LEU A 35 10.91 15.33 -19.47
CA LEU A 35 11.41 14.20 -18.68
C LEU A 35 12.33 13.27 -19.49
N ARG A 36 12.00 13.03 -20.75
CA ARG A 36 12.81 12.22 -21.67
C ARG A 36 14.16 12.88 -21.98
N ALA A 37 14.17 14.21 -22.11
CA ALA A 37 15.37 15.00 -22.42
C ALA A 37 16.32 15.21 -21.23
N LEU A 38 15.88 14.95 -19.99
CA LEU A 38 16.73 15.09 -18.82
C LEU A 38 18.01 14.24 -18.94
N PRO A 39 19.16 14.72 -18.47
CA PRO A 39 20.38 13.92 -18.36
C PRO A 39 20.14 12.62 -17.58
N ARG A 40 20.89 11.57 -17.90
CA ARG A 40 20.76 10.27 -17.16
C ARG A 40 21.15 10.37 -15.70
N ARG A 41 22.01 11.32 -15.33
CA ARG A 41 22.39 11.61 -13.93
C ARG A 41 21.24 12.21 -13.11
N THR A 42 20.27 12.88 -13.76
CA THR A 42 19.11 13.43 -13.08
C THR A 42 18.11 12.32 -12.78
N GLN A 43 17.83 12.12 -11.51
CA GLN A 43 16.81 11.16 -11.04
C GLN A 43 15.41 11.71 -11.30
N VAL A 44 14.51 10.86 -11.75
CA VAL A 44 13.07 11.16 -11.84
C VAL A 44 12.34 10.47 -10.70
N TRP A 45 11.84 11.23 -9.76
CA TRP A 45 11.04 10.72 -8.67
C TRP A 45 9.57 10.96 -8.96
N SER A 46 8.75 9.94 -8.82
CA SER A 46 7.32 10.06 -9.11
C SER A 46 6.46 9.20 -8.19
N TYR A 47 5.22 9.62 -7.94
CA TYR A 47 4.30 8.86 -7.11
C TYR A 47 2.88 8.90 -7.65
N CYS A 48 2.05 7.97 -7.17
CA CYS A 48 0.66 7.84 -7.58
C CYS A 48 0.52 7.74 -9.10
N ALA A 49 -0.41 8.48 -9.69
CA ALA A 49 -0.61 8.52 -11.15
C ALA A 49 0.46 9.33 -11.90
N GLY A 50 1.30 10.13 -11.21
CA GLY A 50 2.45 10.79 -11.84
C GLY A 50 3.47 9.82 -12.43
N VAL A 51 3.49 8.58 -11.94
CA VAL A 51 4.33 7.49 -12.49
C VAL A 51 4.04 7.20 -13.95
N VAL A 52 2.81 7.47 -14.43
CA VAL A 52 2.43 7.33 -15.84
C VAL A 52 3.31 8.21 -16.75
N LEU A 53 3.62 9.45 -16.32
CA LEU A 53 4.47 10.36 -17.10
C LEU A 53 5.93 9.88 -17.13
N ALA A 54 6.44 9.36 -16.00
CA ALA A 54 7.77 8.77 -15.94
C ALA A 54 7.87 7.52 -16.83
N ALA A 55 6.85 6.67 -16.87
CA ALA A 55 6.78 5.51 -17.77
C ALA A 55 6.74 5.93 -19.25
N ALA A 56 5.88 6.89 -19.59
CA ALA A 56 5.73 7.41 -20.97
C ALA A 56 7.00 8.11 -21.46
N SER A 57 7.77 8.74 -20.59
CA SER A 57 9.06 9.33 -20.95
C SER A 57 10.14 8.30 -21.26
N GLY A 58 9.91 7.01 -20.95
CA GLY A 58 10.88 5.94 -21.10
C GLY A 58 11.87 5.80 -19.95
N ARG A 59 11.76 6.63 -18.89
CA ARG A 59 12.67 6.59 -17.72
C ARG A 59 12.58 5.33 -16.91
N LEU A 60 11.47 4.60 -17.01
CA LEU A 60 11.25 3.33 -16.28
C LEU A 60 11.57 2.08 -17.10
N ARG A 61 11.99 2.23 -18.36
CA ARG A 61 12.24 1.09 -19.23
C ARG A 61 13.35 0.19 -18.68
N GLY A 62 13.06 -1.11 -18.52
CA GLY A 62 14.02 -2.12 -18.08
C GLY A 62 14.40 -2.05 -16.61
N GLN A 63 13.65 -1.33 -15.79
CA GLN A 63 13.87 -1.27 -14.34
C GLN A 63 12.58 -1.48 -13.55
N GLY A 64 12.72 -1.79 -12.26
CA GLY A 64 11.60 -1.93 -11.34
C GLY A 64 10.91 -0.60 -11.10
N ALA A 65 9.59 -0.63 -10.96
CA ALA A 65 8.79 0.52 -10.58
C ALA A 65 7.51 0.12 -9.85
N THR A 66 6.98 0.99 -9.02
CA THR A 66 5.65 0.86 -8.43
C THR A 66 4.78 2.06 -8.78
N ALA A 67 3.48 1.89 -8.69
CA ALA A 67 2.49 2.93 -8.89
C ALA A 67 1.25 2.64 -8.04
N THR A 68 0.23 3.47 -8.19
CA THR A 68 -1.05 3.20 -7.55
C THR A 68 -1.71 1.95 -8.13
N TRP A 69 -2.17 1.06 -7.26
CA TRP A 69 -2.67 -0.29 -7.58
C TRP A 69 -3.80 -0.32 -8.63
N TRP A 70 -4.68 0.68 -8.62
CA TRP A 70 -5.84 0.73 -9.54
C TRP A 70 -5.44 1.01 -11.00
N LEU A 71 -4.19 1.42 -11.24
CA LEU A 71 -3.63 1.57 -12.59
C LEU A 71 -2.94 0.30 -13.10
N ARG A 72 -2.84 -0.78 -12.29
CA ARG A 72 -2.06 -1.98 -12.63
C ARG A 72 -2.32 -2.47 -14.04
N ALA A 73 -3.57 -2.81 -14.37
CA ALA A 73 -3.91 -3.40 -15.68
C ALA A 73 -3.51 -2.50 -16.85
N ALA A 74 -3.78 -1.20 -16.74
CA ALA A 74 -3.44 -0.23 -17.77
C ALA A 74 -1.93 -0.04 -17.92
N LEU A 75 -1.18 -0.02 -16.80
CA LEU A 75 0.27 0.14 -16.82
C LEU A 75 0.98 -1.11 -17.34
N GLU A 76 0.58 -2.29 -16.92
CA GLU A 76 1.13 -3.56 -17.42
C GLU A 76 0.89 -3.72 -18.93
N GLN A 77 -0.29 -3.33 -19.40
CA GLN A 77 -0.62 -3.38 -20.83
C GLN A 77 0.15 -2.35 -21.65
N GLN A 78 0.20 -1.10 -21.21
CA GLN A 78 0.75 0.02 -21.99
C GLN A 78 2.27 0.13 -21.87
N PHE A 79 2.85 -0.29 -20.75
CA PHE A 79 4.27 -0.20 -20.45
C PHE A 79 4.86 -1.55 -20.01
N ALA A 80 4.68 -2.58 -20.84
CA ALA A 80 5.11 -3.95 -20.57
C ALA A 80 6.64 -4.12 -20.38
N GLN A 81 7.43 -3.12 -20.77
CA GLN A 81 8.90 -3.12 -20.59
C GLN A 81 9.37 -2.64 -19.20
N VAL A 82 8.44 -2.34 -18.30
CA VAL A 82 8.71 -1.94 -16.90
C VAL A 82 8.45 -3.16 -16.00
N ASP A 83 9.35 -3.42 -15.06
CA ASP A 83 9.16 -4.47 -14.03
C ASP A 83 8.26 -3.90 -12.91
N TRP A 84 6.94 -4.07 -13.07
CA TRP A 84 5.96 -3.51 -12.15
C TRP A 84 5.86 -4.28 -10.83
N ARG A 85 6.10 -3.59 -9.71
CA ARG A 85 6.12 -4.12 -8.35
C ARG A 85 5.06 -3.44 -7.50
N PHE A 86 3.79 -3.70 -7.76
CA PHE A 86 2.65 -3.02 -7.11
C PHE A 86 2.45 -3.36 -5.63
N ASP A 87 3.14 -4.35 -5.12
CA ASP A 87 3.19 -4.76 -3.70
C ASP A 87 4.26 -4.01 -2.89
N GLU A 88 5.17 -3.31 -3.56
CA GLU A 88 6.18 -2.47 -2.92
C GLU A 88 5.68 -1.01 -2.81
N PRO A 89 5.76 -0.39 -1.61
CA PRO A 89 5.34 1.00 -1.43
C PRO A 89 6.27 2.00 -2.10
N LEU A 90 7.54 1.62 -2.31
CA LEU A 90 8.58 2.41 -2.97
C LEU A 90 9.54 1.48 -3.69
N VAL A 91 9.88 1.83 -4.92
CA VAL A 91 10.91 1.14 -5.71
C VAL A 91 11.94 2.18 -6.17
N ALA A 92 13.18 2.03 -5.70
CA ALA A 92 14.30 2.86 -6.11
C ALA A 92 15.07 2.18 -7.25
N GLY A 93 15.26 2.90 -8.34
CA GLY A 93 16.01 2.45 -9.52
C GLY A 93 17.15 3.39 -9.86
N PRO A 94 17.97 3.02 -10.84
CA PRO A 94 19.17 3.78 -11.22
C PRO A 94 18.89 5.16 -11.80
N THR A 95 17.74 5.37 -12.46
CA THR A 95 17.38 6.65 -13.08
C THR A 95 16.05 7.21 -12.60
N ALA A 96 15.29 6.42 -11.85
CA ALA A 96 13.99 6.84 -11.31
C ALA A 96 13.69 6.13 -10.00
N THR A 97 12.99 6.81 -9.11
CA THR A 97 12.41 6.25 -7.89
C THR A 97 10.90 6.49 -7.93
N THR A 98 10.13 5.44 -7.69
CA THR A 98 8.67 5.50 -7.76
C THR A 98 8.05 5.11 -6.43
N ALA A 99 6.90 5.71 -6.10
CA ALA A 99 6.15 5.34 -4.90
C ALA A 99 4.65 5.18 -5.19
N ALA A 100 4.03 4.26 -4.47
CA ALA A 100 2.61 3.95 -4.59
C ALA A 100 1.74 4.94 -3.82
N GLY A 101 0.50 5.12 -4.31
CA GLY A 101 -0.56 5.85 -3.61
C GLY A 101 -0.40 7.37 -3.56
N ALA A 102 -1.48 8.03 -3.13
CA ALA A 102 -1.57 9.50 -3.10
C ALA A 102 -0.57 10.14 -2.12
N ASN A 103 -0.23 9.43 -1.04
CA ASN A 103 0.77 9.85 -0.06
C ASN A 103 2.20 9.38 -0.41
N GLY A 104 2.44 8.93 -1.64
CA GLY A 104 3.74 8.43 -2.10
C GLY A 104 4.88 9.43 -2.02
N TYR A 105 4.58 10.73 -1.90
CA TYR A 105 5.60 11.76 -1.62
C TYR A 105 6.33 11.49 -0.30
N LEU A 106 5.64 10.94 0.71
CA LEU A 106 6.23 10.72 2.02
C LEU A 106 7.34 9.66 2.01
N PRO A 107 7.13 8.42 1.50
CA PRO A 107 8.22 7.45 1.38
C PRO A 107 9.36 7.95 0.47
N LEU A 108 9.07 8.75 -0.56
CA LEU A 108 10.12 9.36 -1.38
C LEU A 108 10.98 10.32 -0.54
N MET A 109 10.37 11.21 0.24
CA MET A 109 11.10 12.15 1.10
C MET A 109 11.90 11.42 2.19
N LEU A 110 11.31 10.41 2.83
CA LEU A 110 12.02 9.61 3.83
C LEU A 110 13.20 8.85 3.21
N HIS A 111 13.05 8.32 1.99
CA HIS A 111 14.15 7.71 1.24
C HIS A 111 15.30 8.72 0.98
N ALA A 112 14.97 9.94 0.57
CA ALA A 112 15.95 11.01 0.37
C ALA A 112 16.71 11.37 1.66
N LEU A 113 15.97 11.48 2.75
CA LEU A 113 16.51 11.85 4.06
C LEU A 113 17.37 10.73 4.65
N ALA A 114 16.96 9.46 4.48
CA ALA A 114 17.71 8.30 4.93
C ALA A 114 19.11 8.20 4.29
N ALA A 115 19.26 8.71 3.07
CA ALA A 115 20.57 8.79 2.41
C ALA A 115 21.49 9.90 2.94
N ARG A 116 20.96 10.82 3.76
CA ARG A 116 21.66 12.04 4.21
C ARG A 116 21.76 12.19 5.72
N LEU A 117 20.86 11.57 6.46
CA LEU A 117 20.76 11.69 7.92
C LEU A 117 21.16 10.38 8.60
N PRO A 118 21.80 10.46 9.78
CA PRO A 118 21.97 9.30 10.64
C PRO A 118 20.59 8.72 11.04
N PRO A 119 20.47 7.39 11.26
CA PRO A 119 19.21 6.77 11.61
C PRO A 119 18.48 7.42 12.80
N GLN A 120 19.23 7.85 13.82
CA GLN A 120 18.65 8.52 14.99
C GLN A 120 18.01 9.86 14.59
N ALA A 121 18.70 10.70 13.85
CA ALA A 121 18.17 12.00 13.41
C ALA A 121 16.92 11.83 12.49
N LEU A 122 16.89 10.78 11.67
CA LEU A 122 15.71 10.45 10.87
C LEU A 122 14.51 10.04 11.75
N ASN A 123 14.75 9.25 12.80
CA ASN A 123 13.73 8.87 13.76
C ASN A 123 13.20 10.09 14.53
N ASP A 124 14.09 10.93 15.03
CA ASP A 124 13.74 12.16 15.75
C ASP A 124 12.89 13.09 14.88
N LEU A 125 13.27 13.24 13.59
CA LEU A 125 12.52 14.02 12.62
C LEU A 125 11.13 13.43 12.35
N GLN A 126 11.02 12.11 12.23
CA GLN A 126 9.73 11.43 12.04
C GLN A 126 8.82 11.62 13.27
N GLU A 127 9.37 11.58 14.48
CA GLU A 127 8.63 11.85 15.72
C GLU A 127 8.18 13.31 15.79
N LEU A 128 9.09 14.24 15.56
CA LEU A 128 8.81 15.68 15.59
C LEU A 128 7.69 16.07 14.61
N LEU A 129 7.70 15.50 13.40
CA LEU A 129 6.70 15.77 12.37
C LEU A 129 5.47 14.86 12.47
N MET A 130 5.38 14.00 13.50
CA MET A 130 4.31 13.01 13.65
C MET A 130 4.06 12.20 12.38
N LEU A 131 5.14 11.92 11.62
CA LEU A 131 5.02 11.17 10.36
C LEU A 131 4.67 9.72 10.65
N PRO A 132 3.80 9.10 9.84
CA PRO A 132 3.58 7.68 9.90
C PRO A 132 4.91 6.94 9.69
N ARG A 133 5.34 6.15 10.65
CA ARG A 133 6.50 5.29 10.45
C ARG A 133 6.18 4.26 9.37
N PRO A 134 7.10 3.98 8.42
CA PRO A 134 6.94 2.87 7.49
C PRO A 134 6.78 1.60 8.34
N ARG A 135 5.57 1.09 8.42
CA ARG A 135 5.35 -0.18 9.09
C ARG A 135 5.80 -1.26 8.15
N THR A 136 6.82 -1.99 8.51
CA THR A 136 7.04 -3.32 7.97
C THR A 136 5.83 -4.14 8.38
N ALA A 137 4.82 -4.20 7.51
CA ALA A 137 3.68 -5.04 7.78
C ALA A 137 4.21 -6.46 8.01
N HIS A 138 3.87 -7.04 9.15
CA HIS A 138 4.27 -8.42 9.43
C HIS A 138 3.86 -9.30 8.23
N PRO A 139 4.71 -10.23 7.76
CA PRO A 139 4.43 -11.02 6.56
C PRO A 139 3.05 -11.69 6.56
N ALA A 140 2.52 -12.02 7.76
CA ALA A 140 1.17 -12.54 7.92
C ALA A 140 0.07 -11.58 7.43
N PHE A 141 0.34 -10.29 7.33
CA PHE A 141 -0.59 -9.24 6.90
C PHE A 141 -0.23 -8.64 5.55
N ALA A 142 0.89 -9.05 4.93
CA ALA A 142 1.26 -8.67 3.58
C ALA A 142 0.14 -9.09 2.59
N GLY A 143 -0.18 -8.25 1.62
CA GLY A 143 -1.25 -8.50 0.64
C GLY A 143 -2.69 -8.30 1.17
N HIS A 144 -2.87 -7.90 2.43
CA HIS A 144 -4.18 -7.56 3.02
C HIS A 144 -4.38 -6.06 3.12
N ASP A 145 -3.67 -5.29 2.32
CA ASP A 145 -3.86 -3.85 2.21
C ASP A 145 -4.96 -3.55 1.19
N LEU A 146 -5.87 -2.62 1.56
CA LEU A 146 -6.89 -2.10 0.67
C LEU A 146 -6.27 -1.59 -0.65
N MET A 147 -5.07 -1.05 -0.56
CA MET A 147 -4.31 -0.47 -1.67
C MET A 147 -3.74 -1.53 -2.64
N THR A 148 -3.62 -2.80 -2.22
CA THR A 148 -3.09 -3.88 -3.06
C THR A 148 -4.17 -4.68 -3.79
N LEU A 149 -5.45 -4.50 -3.41
CA LEU A 149 -6.56 -5.22 -4.03
C LEU A 149 -7.01 -4.55 -5.33
N ALA A 150 -6.68 -5.14 -6.47
CA ALA A 150 -7.12 -4.67 -7.78
C ALA A 150 -8.65 -4.82 -8.00
N ASP A 151 -9.27 -5.83 -7.39
CA ASP A 151 -10.71 -6.12 -7.52
C ASP A 151 -11.56 -5.16 -6.67
N ALA A 152 -12.46 -4.40 -7.32
CA ALA A 152 -13.33 -3.43 -6.66
C ALA A 152 -14.29 -4.06 -5.64
N ASP A 153 -14.79 -5.26 -5.92
CA ASP A 153 -15.67 -5.98 -4.99
C ASP A 153 -14.91 -6.44 -3.77
N LEU A 154 -13.66 -6.89 -3.91
CA LEU A 154 -12.82 -7.25 -2.77
C LEU A 154 -12.44 -6.04 -1.92
N ARG A 155 -12.27 -4.86 -2.50
CA ARG A 155 -12.10 -3.61 -1.73
C ARG A 155 -13.35 -3.27 -0.93
N ARG A 156 -14.53 -3.35 -1.54
CA ARG A 156 -15.81 -3.17 -0.84
C ARG A 156 -16.00 -4.20 0.27
N ALA A 157 -15.62 -5.45 -0.02
CA ALA A 157 -15.64 -6.54 0.96
C ALA A 157 -14.72 -6.25 2.16
N MET A 158 -13.50 -5.78 1.93
CA MET A 158 -12.55 -5.44 2.99
C MET A 158 -13.10 -4.32 3.87
N LEU A 159 -13.62 -3.24 3.29
CA LEU A 159 -14.23 -2.13 4.04
C LEU A 159 -15.43 -2.60 4.87
N TRP A 160 -16.24 -3.50 4.32
CA TRP A 160 -17.36 -4.09 5.05
C TRP A 160 -16.87 -4.90 6.26
N VAL A 161 -15.84 -5.73 6.09
CA VAL A 161 -15.23 -6.53 7.17
C VAL A 161 -14.61 -5.63 8.25
N GLN A 162 -13.90 -4.58 7.86
CA GLN A 162 -13.25 -3.67 8.80
C GLN A 162 -14.25 -3.00 9.76
N ARG A 163 -15.44 -2.68 9.27
CA ARG A 163 -16.47 -1.94 10.03
C ARG A 163 -17.33 -2.81 10.93
N ARG A 164 -17.22 -4.14 10.85
CA ARG A 164 -18.08 -5.07 11.60
C ARG A 164 -17.33 -5.79 12.71
N PRO A 165 -18.03 -6.17 13.81
CA PRO A 165 -17.45 -7.01 14.84
C PRO A 165 -16.94 -8.35 14.27
N ALA A 166 -15.85 -8.86 14.84
CA ALA A 166 -15.25 -10.13 14.39
C ALA A 166 -16.24 -11.33 14.55
N THR A 167 -17.12 -11.27 15.55
CA THR A 167 -18.18 -12.27 15.78
C THR A 167 -19.23 -12.32 14.69
N ASP A 168 -19.43 -11.21 13.97
CA ASP A 168 -20.51 -11.08 12.96
C ASP A 168 -20.04 -11.42 11.54
N LEU A 169 -18.77 -11.74 11.38
CA LEU A 169 -18.18 -12.04 10.08
C LEU A 169 -18.66 -13.41 9.58
N ARG A 170 -19.58 -13.38 8.64
CA ARG A 170 -20.11 -14.56 7.94
C ARG A 170 -20.06 -14.34 6.43
N LEU A 171 -19.52 -15.31 5.70
CA LEU A 171 -19.42 -15.22 4.24
C LEU A 171 -20.77 -14.98 3.55
N PRO A 172 -21.88 -15.61 3.94
CA PRO A 172 -23.18 -15.31 3.33
C PRO A 172 -23.61 -13.85 3.52
N ALA A 173 -23.43 -13.29 4.72
CA ALA A 173 -23.78 -11.90 5.01
C ALA A 173 -22.93 -10.90 4.20
N LEU A 174 -21.63 -11.17 4.05
CA LEU A 174 -20.73 -10.37 3.21
C LEU A 174 -21.14 -10.47 1.73
N ALA A 175 -21.40 -11.67 1.23
CA ALA A 175 -21.81 -11.88 -0.14
C ALA A 175 -23.13 -11.15 -0.48
N GLN A 176 -24.12 -11.26 0.41
CA GLN A 176 -25.38 -10.54 0.30
C GLN A 176 -25.16 -9.01 0.24
N ALA A 177 -24.32 -8.47 1.11
CA ALA A 177 -24.01 -7.02 1.14
C ALA A 177 -23.35 -6.52 -0.16
N LEU A 178 -22.72 -7.41 -0.91
CA LEU A 178 -22.07 -7.09 -2.18
C LEU A 178 -22.93 -7.43 -3.43
N GLY A 179 -24.11 -8.03 -3.24
CA GLY A 179 -24.92 -8.52 -4.34
C GLY A 179 -24.32 -9.74 -5.06
N LEU A 180 -23.51 -10.54 -4.37
CA LEU A 180 -22.83 -11.70 -4.91
C LEU A 180 -23.32 -13.00 -4.27
N SER A 181 -23.13 -14.13 -4.97
CA SER A 181 -23.29 -15.43 -4.31
C SER A 181 -22.08 -15.73 -3.41
N PRO A 182 -22.26 -16.47 -2.28
CA PRO A 182 -21.14 -16.88 -1.42
C PRO A 182 -20.06 -17.65 -2.20
N ARG A 183 -20.45 -18.49 -3.16
CA ARG A 183 -19.53 -19.23 -4.03
C ARG A 183 -18.68 -18.30 -4.91
N THR A 184 -19.30 -17.28 -5.52
CA THR A 184 -18.61 -16.30 -6.35
C THR A 184 -17.60 -15.51 -5.54
N LEU A 185 -18.01 -15.02 -4.37
CA LEU A 185 -17.13 -14.27 -3.48
C LEU A 185 -15.96 -15.12 -2.98
N ALA A 186 -16.23 -16.36 -2.52
CA ALA A 186 -15.17 -17.27 -2.06
C ALA A 186 -14.13 -17.54 -3.16
N ARG A 187 -14.57 -17.79 -4.41
CA ARG A 187 -13.69 -18.02 -5.55
C ARG A 187 -12.84 -16.78 -5.85
N ARG A 188 -13.41 -15.58 -5.80
CA ARG A 188 -12.66 -14.32 -6.03
C ARG A 188 -11.62 -14.10 -4.93
N VAL A 189 -11.99 -14.26 -3.66
CA VAL A 189 -11.04 -14.16 -2.54
C VAL A 189 -9.89 -15.14 -2.74
N GLN A 190 -10.18 -16.41 -3.04
CA GLN A 190 -9.15 -17.43 -3.27
C GLN A 190 -8.25 -17.08 -4.44
N ALA A 191 -8.80 -16.61 -5.55
CA ALA A 191 -8.04 -16.27 -6.76
C ALA A 191 -7.08 -15.10 -6.54
N HIS A 192 -7.49 -14.07 -5.75
CA HIS A 192 -6.69 -12.87 -5.56
C HIS A 192 -5.77 -12.92 -4.34
N THR A 193 -6.08 -13.74 -3.35
CA THR A 193 -5.35 -13.75 -2.06
C THR A 193 -4.71 -15.09 -1.71
N GLY A 194 -5.06 -16.15 -2.43
CA GLY A 194 -4.66 -17.51 -2.09
C GLY A 194 -5.31 -18.07 -0.81
N LEU A 195 -6.24 -17.31 -0.18
CA LEU A 195 -6.83 -17.67 1.10
C LEU A 195 -8.30 -18.06 0.98
N THR A 196 -8.77 -18.88 1.91
CA THR A 196 -10.22 -19.06 2.09
C THR A 196 -10.84 -17.73 2.57
N ALA A 197 -12.10 -17.48 2.21
CA ALA A 197 -12.79 -16.25 2.60
C ALA A 197 -12.84 -16.05 4.14
N ALA A 198 -13.03 -17.13 4.90
CA ALA A 198 -13.04 -17.08 6.36
C ALA A 198 -11.67 -16.64 6.93
N LEU A 199 -10.57 -17.23 6.42
CA LEU A 199 -9.22 -16.87 6.83
C LEU A 199 -8.87 -15.45 6.43
N TRP A 200 -9.27 -15.03 5.22
CA TRP A 200 -9.07 -13.66 4.73
C TRP A 200 -9.77 -12.62 5.61
N MET A 201 -11.07 -12.81 5.92
CA MET A 201 -11.80 -11.93 6.83
C MET A 201 -11.14 -11.86 8.22
N ARG A 202 -10.70 -13.01 8.75
CA ARG A 202 -10.02 -13.07 10.04
C ARG A 202 -8.69 -12.30 10.02
N ARG A 203 -7.91 -12.41 8.94
CA ARG A 203 -6.64 -11.69 8.80
C ARG A 203 -6.83 -10.18 8.72
N ILE A 204 -7.91 -9.68 8.11
CA ILE A 204 -8.25 -8.25 8.11
C ILE A 204 -8.45 -7.77 9.56
N LYS A 205 -9.18 -8.52 10.40
CA LYS A 205 -9.36 -8.18 11.82
C LYS A 205 -8.08 -8.25 12.63
N LEU A 206 -7.25 -9.25 12.39
CA LEU A 206 -5.96 -9.36 13.06
C LEU A 206 -4.98 -8.25 12.65
N ARG A 207 -5.08 -7.76 11.41
CA ARG A 207 -4.35 -6.58 10.98
C ARG A 207 -4.80 -5.34 11.75
N GLN A 208 -6.10 -5.08 11.90
CA GLN A 208 -6.62 -4.00 12.74
C GLN A 208 -6.12 -4.13 14.20
N ALA A 209 -6.07 -5.36 14.74
CA ALA A 209 -5.49 -5.61 16.05
C ALA A 209 -4.00 -5.27 16.10
N SER A 210 -3.22 -5.61 15.07
CA SER A 210 -1.79 -5.27 15.01
C SER A 210 -1.56 -3.76 14.94
N GLU A 211 -2.39 -3.06 14.20
CA GLU A 211 -2.38 -1.59 14.14
C GLU A 211 -2.69 -0.99 15.52
N ALA A 212 -3.76 -1.43 16.18
CA ALA A 212 -4.11 -0.95 17.51
C ALA A 212 -3.03 -1.27 18.58
N LEU A 213 -2.37 -2.44 18.49
CA LEU A 213 -1.25 -2.81 19.36
C LEU A 213 -0.05 -1.88 19.21
N CYS A 214 0.23 -1.42 18.00
CA CYS A 214 1.37 -0.56 17.70
C CYS A 214 1.09 0.92 17.98
N ASP A 215 -0.14 1.38 17.71
CA ASP A 215 -0.49 2.80 17.69
C ASP A 215 -1.09 3.30 18.99
N THR A 216 -1.53 2.40 19.85
CA THR A 216 -2.25 2.78 21.06
C THR A 216 -1.72 2.04 22.29
N PRO A 217 -1.78 2.66 23.48
CA PRO A 217 -1.48 1.98 24.73
C PRO A 217 -2.61 1.07 25.22
N LEU A 218 -3.68 0.88 24.45
CA LEU A 218 -4.86 0.13 24.86
C LEU A 218 -4.50 -1.30 25.28
N PRO A 219 -5.07 -1.82 26.39
CA PRO A 219 -4.89 -3.20 26.78
C PRO A 219 -5.53 -4.14 25.76
N LEU A 220 -5.00 -5.37 25.65
CA LEU A 220 -5.47 -6.35 24.68
C LEU A 220 -6.96 -6.66 24.82
N LYS A 221 -7.47 -6.66 26.05
CA LYS A 221 -8.89 -6.83 26.36
C LYS A 221 -9.73 -5.77 25.63
N ARG A 222 -9.34 -4.50 25.71
CA ARG A 222 -10.06 -3.40 25.07
C ARG A 222 -10.00 -3.51 23.55
N ILE A 223 -8.84 -3.84 22.99
CA ILE A 223 -8.69 -4.09 21.55
C ILE A 223 -9.60 -5.24 21.08
N ALA A 224 -9.70 -6.31 21.88
CA ALA A 224 -10.59 -7.44 21.57
C ALA A 224 -12.07 -7.01 21.56
N GLU A 225 -12.49 -6.22 22.54
CA GLU A 225 -13.84 -5.66 22.63
C GLU A 225 -14.16 -4.74 21.44
N ASP A 226 -13.29 -3.77 21.15
CA ASP A 226 -13.47 -2.79 20.07
C ASP A 226 -13.54 -3.44 18.68
N LEU A 227 -12.79 -4.51 18.46
CA LEU A 227 -12.82 -5.29 17.21
C LEU A 227 -13.90 -6.38 17.17
N GLY A 228 -14.63 -6.56 18.29
CA GLY A 228 -15.72 -7.52 18.41
C GLY A 228 -15.27 -8.98 18.39
N PHE A 229 -14.11 -9.29 19.00
CA PHE A 229 -13.74 -10.66 19.28
C PHE A 229 -14.54 -11.18 20.48
N ALA A 230 -14.89 -12.48 20.47
CA ALA A 230 -15.66 -13.10 21.55
C ALA A 230 -14.95 -13.04 22.91
N SER A 231 -13.63 -12.96 22.93
CA SER A 231 -12.83 -12.80 24.16
C SER A 231 -11.41 -12.36 23.83
N GLU A 232 -10.72 -11.79 24.83
CA GLU A 232 -9.28 -11.50 24.77
C GLU A 232 -8.46 -12.76 24.44
N ALA A 233 -8.77 -13.88 25.09
CA ALA A 233 -8.09 -15.15 24.83
C ALA A 233 -8.29 -15.63 23.39
N GLY A 234 -9.45 -15.35 22.79
CA GLY A 234 -9.75 -15.63 21.39
C GLY A 234 -8.87 -14.81 20.43
N LEU A 235 -8.76 -13.51 20.67
CA LEU A 235 -7.86 -12.65 19.94
C LEU A 235 -6.41 -13.09 20.11
N HIS A 236 -5.96 -13.34 21.33
CA HIS A 236 -4.59 -13.76 21.64
C HIS A 236 -4.19 -15.02 20.86
N ARG A 237 -5.02 -16.08 20.90
CA ARG A 237 -4.75 -17.33 20.15
C ARG A 237 -4.70 -17.09 18.64
N ALA A 238 -5.69 -16.34 18.12
CA ALA A 238 -5.77 -16.05 16.70
C ALA A 238 -4.56 -15.25 16.21
N PHE A 239 -4.13 -14.27 17.00
CA PHE A 239 -3.00 -13.41 16.70
C PHE A 239 -1.69 -14.21 16.69
N ARG A 240 -1.45 -15.00 17.74
CA ARG A 240 -0.28 -15.88 17.83
C ARG A 240 -0.24 -16.91 16.69
N GLN A 241 -1.38 -17.49 16.34
CA GLN A 241 -1.46 -18.43 15.21
C GLN A 241 -1.09 -17.78 13.87
N ALA A 242 -1.46 -16.51 13.67
CA ALA A 242 -1.21 -15.81 12.42
C ALA A 242 0.23 -15.25 12.34
N THR A 243 0.79 -14.77 13.46
CA THR A 243 2.07 -14.03 13.47
C THR A 243 3.23 -14.83 14.07
N GLY A 244 2.96 -15.94 14.71
CA GLY A 244 3.97 -16.66 15.52
C GLY A 244 4.32 -15.98 16.84
N GLN A 245 3.83 -14.77 17.12
CA GLN A 245 4.16 -13.97 18.27
C GLN A 245 2.94 -13.71 19.16
N THR A 246 3.18 -13.51 20.46
CA THR A 246 2.11 -13.02 21.36
C THR A 246 1.82 -11.55 21.06
N PRO A 247 0.59 -11.04 21.29
CA PRO A 247 0.26 -9.63 21.12
C PRO A 247 1.19 -8.68 21.90
N LEU A 248 1.60 -9.08 23.11
CA LEU A 248 2.52 -8.29 23.92
C LEU A 248 3.93 -8.24 23.31
N ALA A 249 4.47 -9.38 22.89
CA ALA A 249 5.77 -9.43 22.21
C ALA A 249 5.74 -8.62 20.92
N TYR A 250 4.63 -8.68 20.18
CA TYR A 250 4.43 -7.89 18.97
C TYR A 250 4.43 -6.38 19.25
N ARG A 251 3.72 -5.94 20.29
CA ARG A 251 3.72 -4.54 20.74
C ARG A 251 5.12 -4.07 21.12
N MET A 252 5.88 -4.89 21.85
CA MET A 252 7.25 -4.53 22.26
C MET A 252 8.20 -4.42 21.05
N ALA A 253 8.01 -5.23 20.04
CA ALA A 253 8.85 -5.26 18.84
C ALA A 253 8.49 -4.16 17.82
N HIS A 254 7.21 -3.76 17.75
CA HIS A 254 6.68 -2.93 16.67
C HIS A 254 5.89 -1.69 17.14
N GLY A 255 5.57 -1.58 18.42
CA GLY A 255 4.85 -0.43 18.99
C GLY A 255 5.72 0.83 19.02
N ALA A 256 5.06 1.99 18.93
CA ALA A 256 5.71 3.26 19.22
C ALA A 256 6.18 3.24 20.70
N ARG A 257 7.45 3.51 20.92
CA ARG A 257 8.01 3.76 22.27
C ARG A 257 7.63 5.16 22.70
#